data_330f9e38591302e2cb47ef526d1b6dcc
#
_entry.id   330f9e38591302e2cb47ef526d1b6dcc
#
_cell.length_a   1.000
_cell.length_b   1.000
_cell.length_c   1.000
_cell.angle_alpha   90.00
_cell.angle_beta   90.00
_cell.angle_gamma   90.00
#
_symmetry.space_group_name_H-M   'P 1'
#
loop_
_entity.id
_entity.type
_entity.pdbx_description
1 polymer ?
#
loop_
_entity_poly.entity_id
_entity_poly.type
_entity_poly.pdbx_seq_one_letter_code
_entity_poly.pdbx_strand_id
1 'polypeptide(L)'
;VGITYVVGPDMFSRTFTARDGQSARFAAWIASPCLVWFGVVVTGLALLNLQDPQPVAGWLSRASEMPAWLKGALALGLISALCGSADTVLLSASGIVERSLLAGDRTNAVRFFVGVFGFAAAAAVYVSKDIIWLLLTAYSFFVPGVALPLLIALIGRVRRLNAQLWTAGAVFGGIGGLVGNVTGDEVWTFAGMGVSAAFAVASRFKAPAGGSDAFG
;
A
#
# COMPACT_ATOMS: atom_id res chain seq x y z
N VAL A 1 -1.49 3.61 9.43
CA VAL A 1 -0.97 2.30 8.96
C VAL A 1 -2.09 1.27 8.82
N GLY A 2 -3.01 1.07 9.82
CA GLY A 2 -4.07 0.07 9.74
C GLY A 2 -5.02 0.20 8.53
N ILE A 3 -5.40 1.41 8.18
CA ILE A 3 -6.29 1.70 7.03
C ILE A 3 -5.66 1.29 5.70
N THR A 4 -4.35 1.40 5.56
CA THR A 4 -3.62 1.04 4.33
C THR A 4 -3.66 -0.47 4.06
N TYR A 5 -3.75 -1.30 5.09
CA TYR A 5 -3.90 -2.75 4.92
C TYR A 5 -5.30 -3.13 4.40
N VAL A 6 -6.34 -2.37 4.74
CA VAL A 6 -7.71 -2.63 4.26
C VAL A 6 -7.90 -2.19 2.80
N VAL A 7 -7.19 -1.13 2.39
CA VAL A 7 -7.38 -0.45 1.10
C VAL A 7 -6.13 -0.60 0.20
N GLY A 8 -5.14 -1.36 0.64
CA GLY A 8 -3.90 -1.55 -0.09
C GLY A 8 -4.06 -2.26 -1.43
N PRO A 9 -3.23 -1.93 -2.44
CA PRO A 9 -3.29 -2.56 -3.76
C PRO A 9 -3.10 -4.08 -3.71
N ASP A 10 -2.40 -4.60 -2.71
CA ASP A 10 -2.21 -6.03 -2.49
C ASP A 10 -3.53 -6.76 -2.18
N MET A 11 -4.40 -6.16 -1.37
CA MET A 11 -5.70 -6.75 -1.05
C MET A 11 -6.60 -6.76 -2.27
N PHE A 12 -6.59 -5.69 -3.07
CA PHE A 12 -7.36 -5.63 -4.30
C PHE A 12 -6.88 -6.63 -5.34
N SER A 13 -5.58 -6.73 -5.58
CA SER A 13 -5.04 -7.67 -6.55
C SER A 13 -5.40 -9.12 -6.21
N ARG A 14 -5.31 -9.50 -4.93
CA ARG A 14 -5.69 -10.84 -4.46
C ARG A 14 -7.18 -11.09 -4.52
N THR A 15 -8.00 -10.09 -4.22
CA THR A 15 -9.46 -10.20 -4.26
C THR A 15 -9.96 -10.33 -5.69
N PHE A 16 -9.37 -9.60 -6.65
CA PHE A 16 -9.76 -9.65 -8.06
C PHE A 16 -9.22 -10.89 -8.80
N THR A 17 -8.19 -11.56 -8.29
CA THR A 17 -7.72 -12.85 -8.83
C THR A 17 -8.52 -14.05 -8.33
N ALA A 18 -9.39 -13.88 -7.35
CA ALA A 18 -10.26 -14.95 -6.88
C ALA A 18 -11.32 -15.28 -7.93
N ARG A 19 -11.58 -16.58 -8.12
CA ARG A 19 -12.52 -17.10 -9.12
C ARG A 19 -13.95 -16.61 -8.91
N ASP A 20 -14.35 -16.44 -7.66
CA ASP A 20 -15.68 -16.00 -7.23
C ASP A 20 -15.62 -15.30 -5.87
N GLY A 21 -16.67 -14.56 -5.53
CA GLY A 21 -16.75 -13.83 -4.28
C GLY A 21 -16.78 -14.73 -3.04
N GLN A 22 -17.24 -15.99 -3.17
CA GLN A 22 -17.24 -16.95 -2.06
C GLN A 22 -15.82 -17.42 -1.75
N SER A 23 -15.04 -17.75 -2.77
CA SER A 23 -13.62 -18.13 -2.62
C SER A 23 -12.79 -17.01 -2.02
N ALA A 24 -13.03 -15.75 -2.43
CA ALA A 24 -12.38 -14.59 -1.84
C ALA A 24 -12.71 -14.44 -0.35
N ARG A 25 -13.98 -14.59 0.03
CA ARG A 25 -14.41 -14.53 1.45
C ARG A 25 -13.82 -15.67 2.27
N PHE A 26 -13.82 -16.89 1.74
CA PHE A 26 -13.26 -18.05 2.42
C PHE A 26 -11.76 -17.91 2.65
N ALA A 27 -11.01 -17.44 1.62
CA ALA A 27 -9.59 -17.14 1.74
C ALA A 27 -9.31 -16.06 2.81
N ALA A 28 -10.12 -14.99 2.85
CA ALA A 28 -9.99 -13.94 3.87
C ALA A 28 -10.28 -14.48 5.28
N TRP A 29 -11.28 -15.35 5.44
CA TRP A 29 -11.62 -15.99 6.72
C TRP A 29 -10.48 -16.88 7.25
N ILE A 30 -9.78 -17.61 6.37
CA ILE A 30 -8.63 -18.43 6.78
C ILE A 30 -7.40 -17.58 7.04
N ALA A 31 -7.12 -16.60 6.19
CA ALA A 31 -5.94 -15.75 6.33
C ALA A 31 -5.99 -14.85 7.57
N SER A 32 -7.19 -14.38 7.96
CA SER A 32 -7.36 -13.46 9.08
C SER A 32 -6.84 -14.02 10.43
N PRO A 33 -7.24 -15.21 10.89
CA PRO A 33 -6.72 -15.76 12.14
C PRO A 33 -5.22 -16.07 12.07
N CYS A 34 -4.70 -16.47 10.92
CA CYS A 34 -3.26 -16.67 10.74
C CYS A 34 -2.47 -15.36 10.90
N LEU A 35 -2.98 -14.26 10.35
CA LEU A 35 -2.36 -12.95 10.49
C LEU A 35 -2.45 -12.44 11.94
N VAL A 36 -3.59 -12.63 12.61
CA VAL A 36 -3.75 -12.26 14.02
C VAL A 36 -2.79 -13.07 14.89
N TRP A 37 -2.69 -14.38 14.68
CA TRP A 37 -1.76 -15.23 15.40
C TRP A 37 -0.30 -14.80 15.19
N PHE A 38 0.07 -14.53 13.95
CA PHE A 38 1.41 -14.01 13.62
C PHE A 38 1.68 -12.68 14.34
N GLY A 39 0.71 -11.76 14.32
CA GLY A 39 0.81 -10.48 15.02
C GLY A 39 0.99 -10.64 16.54
N VAL A 40 0.25 -11.57 17.16
CA VAL A 40 0.38 -11.88 18.59
C VAL A 40 1.76 -12.43 18.91
N VAL A 41 2.28 -13.37 18.10
CA VAL A 41 3.61 -13.94 18.29
C VAL A 41 4.71 -12.86 18.16
N VAL A 42 4.64 -12.03 17.13
CA VAL A 42 5.63 -10.94 16.91
C VAL A 42 5.55 -9.92 18.04
N THR A 43 4.35 -9.52 18.46
CA THR A 43 4.17 -8.59 19.58
C THR A 43 4.66 -9.20 20.89
N GLY A 44 4.36 -10.46 21.14
CA GLY A 44 4.84 -11.19 22.32
C GLY A 44 6.37 -11.24 22.38
N LEU A 45 7.02 -11.54 21.24
CA LEU A 45 8.48 -11.52 21.15
C LEU A 45 9.05 -10.12 21.35
N ALA A 46 8.41 -9.09 20.83
CA ALA A 46 8.82 -7.70 21.05
C ALA A 46 8.70 -7.30 22.53
N LEU A 47 7.61 -7.67 23.19
CA LEU A 47 7.40 -7.41 24.64
C LEU A 47 8.42 -8.10 25.53
N LEU A 48 8.81 -9.33 25.20
CA LEU A 48 9.84 -10.06 25.94
C LEU A 48 11.23 -9.39 25.83
N ASN A 49 11.43 -8.57 24.80
CA ASN A 49 12.70 -7.89 24.53
C ASN A 49 12.69 -6.38 24.89
N LEU A 50 11.60 -5.88 25.47
CA LEU A 50 11.53 -4.48 25.92
C LEU A 50 12.54 -4.12 27.02
N GLN A 51 13.05 -5.11 27.76
CA GLN A 51 14.06 -4.89 28.81
C GLN A 51 15.46 -4.57 28.26
N ASP A 52 15.70 -4.85 26.99
CA ASP A 52 16.97 -4.55 26.32
C ASP A 52 16.69 -4.06 24.89
N PRO A 53 16.35 -2.75 24.73
CA PRO A 53 15.93 -2.19 23.43
C PRO A 53 17.15 -2.05 22.50
N GLN A 54 17.68 -3.17 22.09
CA GLN A 54 18.68 -3.23 21.04
C GLN A 54 17.99 -3.01 19.69
N PRO A 55 18.53 -2.14 18.83
CA PRO A 55 18.01 -2.02 17.46
C PRO A 55 18.08 -3.37 16.75
N VAL A 56 17.31 -3.53 15.67
CA VAL A 56 17.23 -4.78 14.88
C VAL A 56 18.62 -5.37 14.54
N ALA A 57 19.65 -4.52 14.44
CA ALA A 57 21.04 -4.92 14.31
C ALA A 57 21.55 -5.74 15.51
N GLY A 58 21.04 -5.48 16.72
CA GLY A 58 21.40 -6.26 17.92
C GLY A 58 20.83 -7.68 17.91
N TRP A 59 19.68 -7.89 17.25
CA TRP A 59 19.14 -9.23 17.03
C TRP A 59 20.01 -10.05 16.07
N LEU A 60 20.50 -9.40 15.01
CA LEU A 60 21.46 -10.04 14.08
C LEU A 60 22.79 -10.34 14.74
N SER A 61 23.26 -9.53 15.71
CA SER A 61 24.50 -9.82 16.46
C SER A 61 24.31 -11.00 17.42
N ARG A 62 23.15 -11.12 18.10
CA ARG A 62 22.82 -12.32 18.89
C ARG A 62 22.64 -13.57 18.03
N ALA A 63 22.28 -13.40 16.77
CA ALA A 63 22.31 -14.49 15.80
C ALA A 63 23.74 -15.07 15.61
N SER A 64 24.78 -14.40 16.13
CA SER A 64 26.15 -14.95 16.11
C SER A 64 26.28 -16.29 16.87
N GLU A 65 25.42 -16.50 17.86
CA GLU A 65 25.41 -17.74 18.67
C GLU A 65 24.61 -18.88 18.01
N MET A 66 23.82 -18.58 16.98
CA MET A 66 23.02 -19.59 16.28
C MET A 66 23.87 -20.45 15.36
N PRO A 67 23.50 -21.72 15.13
CA PRO A 67 24.14 -22.58 14.14
C PRO A 67 24.11 -21.95 12.73
N ALA A 68 25.19 -22.15 11.96
CA ALA A 68 25.33 -21.51 10.63
C ALA A 68 24.15 -21.81 9.68
N TRP A 69 23.64 -23.04 9.71
CA TRP A 69 22.49 -23.45 8.89
C TRP A 69 21.20 -22.67 9.23
N LEU A 70 20.97 -22.39 10.54
CA LEU A 70 19.80 -21.64 10.99
C LEU A 70 19.89 -20.17 10.57
N LYS A 71 21.09 -19.57 10.66
CA LYS A 71 21.33 -18.21 10.12
C LYS A 71 21.05 -18.13 8.64
N GLY A 72 21.56 -19.11 7.88
CA GLY A 72 21.30 -19.19 6.45
C GLY A 72 19.82 -19.34 6.12
N ALA A 73 19.09 -20.18 6.83
CA ALA A 73 17.66 -20.37 6.65
C ALA A 73 16.85 -19.10 6.97
N LEU A 74 17.19 -18.41 8.06
CA LEU A 74 16.55 -17.13 8.42
C LEU A 74 16.82 -16.03 7.40
N ALA A 75 18.07 -15.91 6.93
CA ALA A 75 18.43 -14.94 5.91
C ALA A 75 17.70 -15.21 4.58
N LEU A 76 17.66 -16.45 4.14
CA LEU A 76 16.93 -16.85 2.93
C LEU A 76 15.41 -16.63 3.08
N GLY A 77 14.84 -16.96 4.24
CA GLY A 77 13.43 -16.70 4.54
C GLY A 77 13.10 -15.21 4.48
N LEU A 78 13.94 -14.37 5.08
CA LEU A 78 13.77 -12.92 5.06
C LEU A 78 13.86 -12.35 3.64
N ILE A 79 14.89 -12.73 2.89
CA ILE A 79 15.06 -12.31 1.49
C ILE A 79 13.87 -12.75 0.65
N SER A 80 13.43 -14.00 0.79
CA SER A 80 12.27 -14.53 0.06
C SER A 80 10.98 -13.76 0.37
N ALA A 81 10.74 -13.42 1.64
CA ALA A 81 9.59 -12.64 2.05
C ALA A 81 9.63 -11.21 1.47
N LEU A 82 10.80 -10.56 1.51
CA LEU A 82 10.99 -9.23 0.94
C LEU A 82 10.81 -9.22 -0.59
N CYS A 83 11.41 -10.18 -1.29
CA CYS A 83 11.27 -10.32 -2.74
C CYS A 83 9.80 -10.56 -3.13
N GLY A 84 9.09 -11.47 -2.45
CA GLY A 84 7.68 -11.74 -2.75
C GLY A 84 6.77 -10.53 -2.56
N SER A 85 7.02 -9.70 -1.54
CA SER A 85 6.28 -8.45 -1.34
C SER A 85 6.63 -7.41 -2.41
N ALA A 86 7.92 -7.26 -2.74
CA ALA A 86 8.38 -6.32 -3.75
C ALA A 86 7.81 -6.65 -5.14
N ASP A 87 7.83 -7.91 -5.54
CA ASP A 87 7.26 -8.36 -6.82
C ASP A 87 5.78 -8.03 -6.94
N THR A 88 5.00 -8.30 -5.90
CA THR A 88 3.56 -8.02 -5.89
C THR A 88 3.27 -6.53 -6.05
N VAL A 89 4.00 -5.68 -5.34
CA VAL A 89 3.82 -4.21 -5.40
C VAL A 89 4.24 -3.68 -6.77
N LEU A 90 5.40 -4.10 -7.29
CA LEU A 90 5.91 -3.66 -8.59
C LEU A 90 5.00 -4.07 -9.74
N LEU A 91 4.51 -5.32 -9.74
CA LEU A 91 3.58 -5.80 -10.76
C LEU A 91 2.25 -5.06 -10.69
N SER A 92 1.70 -4.86 -9.49
CA SER A 92 0.43 -4.13 -9.31
C SER A 92 0.53 -2.69 -9.78
N ALA A 93 1.58 -1.97 -9.37
CA ALA A 93 1.82 -0.60 -9.79
C ALA A 93 2.02 -0.48 -11.30
N SER A 94 2.83 -1.36 -11.87
CA SER A 94 3.11 -1.38 -13.32
C SER A 94 1.88 -1.70 -14.15
N GLY A 95 1.04 -2.62 -13.70
CA GLY A 95 -0.22 -2.96 -14.35
C GLY A 95 -1.25 -1.84 -14.31
N ILE A 96 -1.31 -1.08 -13.21
CA ILE A 96 -2.18 0.10 -13.11
C ILE A 96 -1.73 1.19 -14.10
N VAL A 97 -0.44 1.46 -14.15
CA VAL A 97 0.11 2.49 -15.05
C VAL A 97 -0.05 2.09 -16.53
N GLU A 98 0.20 0.84 -16.87
CA GLU A 98 0.02 0.32 -18.21
C GLU A 98 -1.42 0.50 -18.69
N ARG A 99 -2.39 0.05 -17.90
CA ARG A 99 -3.83 0.20 -18.22
C ARG A 99 -4.26 1.66 -18.32
N SER A 100 -3.71 2.53 -17.47
CA SER A 100 -4.09 3.94 -17.42
C SER A 100 -3.50 4.75 -18.60
N LEU A 101 -2.27 4.45 -19.01
CA LEU A 101 -1.55 5.26 -20.00
C LEU A 101 -1.61 4.69 -21.43
N LEU A 102 -1.64 3.37 -21.57
CA LEU A 102 -1.43 2.73 -22.87
C LEU A 102 -2.70 2.08 -23.44
N ALA A 103 -3.78 2.01 -22.68
CA ALA A 103 -5.07 1.45 -23.07
C ALA A 103 -4.96 0.12 -23.86
N GLY A 104 -3.97 -0.71 -23.53
CA GLY A 104 -3.71 -1.95 -24.25
C GLY A 104 -2.95 -2.97 -23.40
N ASP A 105 -3.27 -4.23 -23.57
CA ASP A 105 -2.67 -5.36 -22.86
C ASP A 105 -1.27 -5.68 -23.45
N ARG A 106 -0.27 -4.86 -23.07
CA ARG A 106 1.11 -5.00 -23.56
C ARG A 106 2.05 -5.48 -22.45
N THR A 107 2.28 -6.77 -22.37
CA THR A 107 3.20 -7.40 -21.41
C THR A 107 4.60 -6.75 -21.37
N ASN A 108 5.09 -6.29 -22.51
CA ASN A 108 6.38 -5.60 -22.58
C ASN A 108 6.37 -4.23 -21.89
N ALA A 109 5.25 -3.51 -21.92
CA ALA A 109 5.11 -2.26 -21.21
C ALA A 109 5.11 -2.47 -19.68
N VAL A 110 4.41 -3.50 -19.21
CA VAL A 110 4.44 -3.86 -17.78
C VAL A 110 5.88 -4.15 -17.33
N ARG A 111 6.63 -4.95 -18.09
CA ARG A 111 8.05 -5.24 -17.78
C ARG A 111 8.91 -3.99 -17.73
N PHE A 112 8.70 -3.07 -18.67
CA PHE A 112 9.41 -1.79 -18.68
C PHE A 112 9.10 -0.97 -17.41
N PHE A 113 7.82 -0.84 -17.03
CA PHE A 113 7.45 -0.11 -15.81
C PHE A 113 7.94 -0.79 -14.53
N VAL A 114 7.97 -2.12 -14.47
CA VAL A 114 8.59 -2.86 -13.35
C VAL A 114 10.06 -2.46 -13.20
N GLY A 115 10.80 -2.39 -14.30
CA GLY A 115 12.19 -1.94 -14.29
C GLY A 115 12.35 -0.50 -13.83
N VAL A 116 11.52 0.41 -14.34
CA VAL A 116 11.53 1.84 -13.96
C VAL A 116 11.21 2.03 -12.48
N PHE A 117 10.16 1.39 -11.97
CA PHE A 117 9.79 1.49 -10.55
C PHE A 117 10.82 0.82 -9.64
N GLY A 118 11.36 -0.33 -10.04
CA GLY A 118 12.43 -0.99 -9.28
C GLY A 118 13.68 -0.12 -9.18
N PHE A 119 14.09 0.50 -10.29
CA PHE A 119 15.21 1.43 -10.29
C PHE A 119 14.93 2.70 -9.45
N ALA A 120 13.73 3.27 -9.58
CA ALA A 120 13.32 4.43 -8.78
C ALA A 120 13.31 4.11 -7.28
N ALA A 121 12.81 2.93 -6.89
CA ALA A 121 12.84 2.48 -5.51
C ALA A 121 14.27 2.30 -4.97
N ALA A 122 15.16 1.70 -5.76
CA ALA A 122 16.57 1.55 -5.40
C ALA A 122 17.26 2.91 -5.24
N ALA A 123 17.01 3.84 -6.16
CA ALA A 123 17.52 5.21 -6.09
C ALA A 123 17.00 5.95 -4.84
N ALA A 124 15.72 5.82 -4.52
CA ALA A 124 15.12 6.43 -3.34
C ALA A 124 15.77 5.94 -2.04
N VAL A 125 16.01 4.63 -1.91
CA VAL A 125 16.72 4.05 -0.75
C VAL A 125 18.17 4.52 -0.67
N TYR A 126 18.85 4.64 -1.81
CA TYR A 126 20.23 5.13 -1.85
C TYR A 126 20.34 6.58 -1.36
N VAL A 127 19.36 7.42 -1.71
CA VAL A 127 19.35 8.84 -1.32
C VAL A 127 18.96 9.03 0.15
N SER A 128 17.88 8.38 0.61
CA SER A 128 17.32 8.68 1.93
C SER A 128 17.98 7.91 3.08
N LYS A 129 18.59 6.74 2.82
CA LYS A 129 19.22 5.83 3.80
C LYS A 129 18.34 5.45 5.02
N ASP A 130 17.16 6.05 5.16
CA ASP A 130 16.18 5.80 6.22
C ASP A 130 14.91 5.22 5.61
N ILE A 131 14.78 3.90 5.74
CA ILE A 131 13.65 3.13 5.19
C ILE A 131 12.34 3.50 5.92
N ILE A 132 12.42 3.77 7.23
CA ILE A 132 11.23 4.09 8.04
C ILE A 132 10.69 5.45 7.61
N TRP A 133 11.55 6.43 7.45
CA TRP A 133 11.15 7.76 6.97
C TRP A 133 10.53 7.69 5.56
N LEU A 134 11.13 6.90 4.67
CA LEU A 134 10.63 6.70 3.31
C LEU A 134 9.23 6.06 3.32
N LEU A 135 9.04 5.06 4.17
CA LEU A 135 7.76 4.38 4.36
C LEU A 135 6.69 5.32 4.91
N LEU A 136 7.02 6.10 5.94
CA LEU A 136 6.10 7.09 6.51
C LEU A 136 5.72 8.17 5.49
N THR A 137 6.67 8.62 4.69
CA THR A 137 6.44 9.58 3.60
C THR A 137 5.50 9.00 2.54
N ALA A 138 5.69 7.75 2.14
CA ALA A 138 4.77 7.09 1.22
C ALA A 138 3.35 6.97 1.80
N TYR A 139 3.22 6.64 3.08
CA TYR A 139 1.92 6.56 3.75
C TYR A 139 1.25 7.92 3.95
N SER A 140 2.02 8.96 4.20
CA SER A 140 1.47 10.32 4.34
C SER A 140 0.86 10.85 3.04
N PHE A 141 1.35 10.40 1.89
CA PHE A 141 0.70 10.64 0.60
C PHE A 141 -0.51 9.72 0.37
N PHE A 142 -0.34 8.42 0.61
CA PHE A 142 -1.32 7.41 0.24
C PHE A 142 -2.62 7.51 1.05
N VAL A 143 -2.54 7.77 2.36
CA VAL A 143 -3.72 7.78 3.24
C VAL A 143 -4.69 8.91 2.87
N PRO A 144 -4.29 10.19 2.82
CA PRO A 144 -5.21 11.26 2.44
C PRO A 144 -5.53 11.28 0.95
N GLY A 145 -4.59 10.85 0.08
CA GLY A 145 -4.77 10.90 -1.36
C GLY A 145 -5.61 9.76 -1.93
N VAL A 146 -5.44 8.55 -1.44
CA VAL A 146 -6.05 7.36 -2.05
C VAL A 146 -6.97 6.63 -1.08
N ALA A 147 -6.48 6.30 0.13
CA ALA A 147 -7.21 5.42 1.04
C ALA A 147 -8.53 6.03 1.50
N LEU A 148 -8.53 7.29 1.87
CA LEU A 148 -9.72 7.96 2.38
C LEU A 148 -10.81 8.16 1.30
N PRO A 149 -10.54 8.69 0.09
CA PRO A 149 -11.54 8.77 -0.97
C PRO A 149 -12.10 7.41 -1.36
N LEU A 150 -11.25 6.39 -1.40
CA LEU A 150 -11.66 5.04 -1.75
C LEU A 150 -12.59 4.43 -0.69
N LEU A 151 -12.28 4.59 0.60
CA LEU A 151 -13.18 4.19 1.69
C LEU A 151 -14.54 4.89 1.61
N ILE A 152 -14.54 6.19 1.35
CA ILE A 152 -15.77 6.95 1.17
C ILE A 152 -16.56 6.39 -0.03
N ALA A 153 -15.91 6.05 -1.13
CA ALA A 153 -16.56 5.47 -2.29
C ALA A 153 -17.17 4.09 -1.99
N LEU A 154 -16.45 3.22 -1.27
CA LEU A 154 -16.90 1.88 -0.89
C LEU A 154 -18.10 1.90 0.06
N ILE A 155 -18.06 2.72 1.11
CA ILE A 155 -19.15 2.87 2.09
C ILE A 155 -20.40 3.41 1.41
N GLY A 156 -20.24 4.34 0.48
CA GLY A 156 -21.35 5.01 -0.20
C GLY A 156 -22.02 4.19 -1.30
N ARG A 157 -21.60 2.97 -1.60
CA ARG A 157 -22.10 2.13 -2.73
C ARG A 157 -22.25 2.92 -4.02
N VAL A 158 -21.30 3.78 -4.33
CA VAL A 158 -21.41 4.73 -5.44
C VAL A 158 -21.21 4.00 -6.76
N ARG A 159 -22.21 4.02 -7.62
CA ARG A 159 -22.16 3.41 -8.95
C ARG A 159 -21.45 4.29 -10.00
N ARG A 160 -21.47 5.60 -9.83
CA ARG A 160 -20.86 6.54 -10.79
C ARG A 160 -20.12 7.63 -10.03
N LEU A 161 -18.90 7.91 -10.41
CA LEU A 161 -18.05 8.97 -9.86
C LEU A 161 -17.59 9.87 -11.00
N ASN A 162 -17.48 11.15 -10.73
CA ASN A 162 -16.80 12.05 -11.65
C ASN A 162 -15.28 11.84 -11.48
N ALA A 163 -14.65 11.18 -12.47
CA ALA A 163 -13.24 10.83 -12.43
C ALA A 163 -12.32 12.03 -12.22
N GLN A 164 -12.63 13.18 -12.85
CA GLN A 164 -11.80 14.38 -12.73
C GLN A 164 -11.79 14.94 -11.30
N LEU A 165 -12.97 15.04 -10.69
CA LEU A 165 -13.08 15.52 -9.30
C LEU A 165 -12.43 14.54 -8.33
N TRP A 166 -12.61 13.25 -8.55
CA TRP A 166 -12.01 12.22 -7.72
C TRP A 166 -10.47 12.27 -7.79
N THR A 167 -9.91 12.37 -9.01
CA THR A 167 -8.46 12.47 -9.22
C THR A 167 -7.91 13.77 -8.62
N ALA A 168 -8.60 14.90 -8.78
CA ALA A 168 -8.18 16.15 -8.16
C ALA A 168 -8.14 16.02 -6.62
N GLY A 169 -9.16 15.43 -6.01
CA GLY A 169 -9.20 15.15 -4.57
C GLY A 169 -8.05 14.27 -4.11
N ALA A 170 -7.72 13.22 -4.87
CA ALA A 170 -6.61 12.34 -4.57
C ALA A 170 -5.25 13.07 -4.62
N VAL A 171 -5.04 13.89 -5.66
CA VAL A 171 -3.79 14.65 -5.81
C VAL A 171 -3.64 15.70 -4.71
N PHE A 172 -4.65 16.55 -4.49
CA PHE A 172 -4.58 17.59 -3.46
C PHE A 172 -4.51 17.00 -2.04
N GLY A 173 -5.24 15.91 -1.78
CA GLY A 173 -5.15 15.19 -0.51
C GLY A 173 -3.76 14.61 -0.26
N GLY A 174 -3.18 13.96 -1.27
CA GLY A 174 -1.83 13.42 -1.22
C GLY A 174 -0.75 14.48 -1.00
N ILE A 175 -0.84 15.61 -1.72
CA ILE A 175 0.07 16.76 -1.53
C ILE A 175 -0.04 17.31 -0.10
N GLY A 176 -1.26 17.50 0.43
CA GLY A 176 -1.47 17.95 1.80
C GLY A 176 -0.81 17.01 2.82
N GLY A 177 -0.92 15.70 2.63
CA GLY A 177 -0.24 14.71 3.46
C GLY A 177 1.29 14.78 3.39
N LEU A 178 1.85 14.96 2.18
CA LEU A 178 3.30 15.14 2.02
C LEU A 178 3.80 16.42 2.70
N VAL A 179 3.10 17.53 2.52
CA VAL A 179 3.45 18.81 3.17
C VAL A 179 3.44 18.63 4.68
N GLY A 180 2.41 17.98 5.25
CA GLY A 180 2.35 17.68 6.68
C GLY A 180 3.53 16.85 7.18
N ASN A 181 3.94 15.84 6.42
CA ASN A 181 5.08 15.00 6.76
C ASN A 181 6.43 15.77 6.70
N VAL A 182 6.61 16.62 5.70
CA VAL A 182 7.86 17.40 5.52
C VAL A 182 7.96 18.53 6.53
N THR A 183 6.85 19.21 6.85
CA THR A 183 6.81 20.32 7.82
C THR A 183 6.77 19.84 9.26
N GLY A 184 6.43 18.57 9.50
CA GLY A 184 6.19 18.02 10.84
C GLY A 184 4.90 18.52 11.48
N ASP A 185 4.04 19.20 10.72
CA ASP A 185 2.77 19.75 11.19
C ASP A 185 1.60 18.92 10.68
N GLU A 186 0.97 18.19 11.60
CA GLU A 186 -0.15 17.29 11.29
C GLU A 186 -1.38 18.04 10.77
N VAL A 187 -1.50 19.34 10.99
CA VAL A 187 -2.62 20.16 10.50
C VAL A 187 -2.75 20.07 8.97
N TRP A 188 -1.64 20.07 8.25
CA TRP A 188 -1.63 19.92 6.80
C TRP A 188 -2.10 18.54 6.33
N THR A 189 -1.77 17.51 7.08
CA THR A 189 -2.26 16.14 6.80
C THR A 189 -3.77 16.05 6.97
N PHE A 190 -4.31 16.60 8.06
CA PHE A 190 -5.76 16.64 8.29
C PHE A 190 -6.48 17.55 7.29
N ALA A 191 -5.90 18.67 6.91
CA ALA A 191 -6.43 19.53 5.85
C ALA A 191 -6.49 18.77 4.50
N GLY A 192 -5.43 18.05 4.14
CA GLY A 192 -5.39 17.18 2.96
C GLY A 192 -6.48 16.12 2.98
N MET A 193 -6.69 15.46 4.12
CA MET A 193 -7.80 14.50 4.31
C MET A 193 -9.17 15.16 4.11
N GLY A 194 -9.37 16.34 4.69
CA GLY A 194 -10.62 17.11 4.54
C GLY A 194 -10.90 17.48 3.10
N VAL A 195 -9.91 17.99 2.39
CA VAL A 195 -10.03 18.32 0.96
C VAL A 195 -10.35 17.08 0.14
N SER A 196 -9.61 15.99 0.34
CA SER A 196 -9.83 14.73 -0.36
C SER A 196 -11.24 14.17 -0.12
N ALA A 197 -11.71 14.20 1.13
CA ALA A 197 -13.07 13.76 1.48
C ALA A 197 -14.14 14.66 0.82
N ALA A 198 -13.95 15.97 0.82
CA ALA A 198 -14.88 16.92 0.18
C ALA A 198 -15.00 16.66 -1.33
N PHE A 199 -13.89 16.48 -2.03
CA PHE A 199 -13.89 16.13 -3.44
C PHE A 199 -14.51 14.76 -3.71
N ALA A 200 -14.24 13.75 -2.87
CA ALA A 200 -14.84 12.43 -2.99
C ALA A 200 -16.38 12.50 -2.83
N VAL A 201 -16.88 13.29 -1.90
CA VAL A 201 -18.31 13.53 -1.74
C VAL A 201 -18.87 14.34 -2.90
N ALA A 202 -18.22 15.43 -3.33
CA ALA A 202 -18.64 16.25 -4.45
C ALA A 202 -18.70 15.48 -5.78
N SER A 203 -17.81 14.52 -5.98
CA SER A 203 -17.78 13.67 -7.18
C SER A 203 -19.04 12.81 -7.35
N ARG A 204 -19.78 12.57 -6.25
CA ARG A 204 -21.06 11.84 -6.26
C ARG A 204 -22.20 12.66 -6.86
N PHE A 205 -22.22 13.98 -6.58
CA PHE A 205 -23.31 14.87 -6.99
C PHE A 205 -23.15 15.37 -8.43
N LYS A 206 -21.93 15.40 -8.96
CA LYS A 206 -21.61 15.87 -10.32
C LYS A 206 -21.31 14.75 -11.30
N ALA A 207 -21.86 13.55 -11.10
CA ALA A 207 -21.74 12.49 -12.10
C ALA A 207 -22.46 12.94 -13.39
N PRO A 208 -21.81 12.89 -14.57
CA PRO A 208 -22.44 13.30 -15.82
C PRO A 208 -23.65 12.41 -16.11
N ALA A 209 -24.80 13.05 -16.39
CA ALA A 209 -26.08 12.40 -16.65
C ALA A 209 -26.15 11.61 -17.99
N GLY A 210 -25.06 11.52 -18.74
CA GLY A 210 -25.07 11.07 -20.13
C GLY A 210 -23.88 10.18 -20.55
N GLY A 211 -23.45 9.24 -19.75
CA GLY A 211 -22.48 8.23 -20.14
C GLY A 211 -23.15 6.86 -20.20
N SER A 212 -23.59 6.46 -21.40
CA SER A 212 -23.99 5.09 -21.70
C SER A 212 -22.83 4.12 -21.35
N ASP A 213 -23.16 3.11 -20.62
CA ASP A 213 -22.52 1.83 -20.40
C ASP A 213 -21.24 1.54 -21.21
N ALA A 214 -20.11 2.01 -20.72
CA ALA A 214 -18.79 1.70 -21.27
C ALA A 214 -18.10 0.53 -20.55
N PHE A 215 -18.88 -0.23 -19.75
CA PHE A 215 -18.41 -1.48 -19.13
C PHE A 215 -19.57 -2.49 -19.19
N GLY A 216 -19.83 -3.03 -20.40
CA GLY A 216 -20.58 -4.22 -20.62
C GLY A 216 -19.64 -5.42 -20.74
#